data_a61c200003c2b69f56be402d0f8546d1
#
_entry.id   a61c200003c2b69f56be402d0f8546d1
#
_cell.length_a   1.000
_cell.length_b   1.000
_cell.length_c   1.000
_cell.angle_alpha   90.00
_cell.angle_beta   90.00
_cell.angle_gamma   90.00
#
_symmetry.space_group_name_H-M   'P 1'
#
loop_
_entity.id
_entity.type
_entity.pdbx_description
1 polymer ?
#
loop_
_entity_poly.entity_id
_entity_poly.type
_entity_poly.pdbx_seq_one_letter_code
_entity_poly.pdbx_strand_id
1 'polypeptide(L)'
;MKNKYSYVWVSLVVLVFGIIFIPRIIERIKSGSVVENTRMNIAEGGERPLEYITLNNKKRRVPEFSFLNQDSLLITNEDYRGKVYVVEFFFTTCPTICPVMNQNLVEIQNEFREFDNFGIASFTINPEYDTPMVLKEYAEKYGITDMDWNLLTGRQEEVMKLANEGFNIFASISPDVPGGFEHSGLFALVDKNGYLRSRKDAYGNPIVYYRGTIKEDQGENFEGEQEQISILKEDIKKLLQE
;
A
#
# COMPACT_ATOMS: atom_id res chain seq x y z
N MET A 1 -48.28 -38.74 -8.39
CA MET A 1 -49.25 -37.61 -8.35
C MET A 1 -48.44 -36.31 -8.39
N LYS A 2 -48.40 -35.57 -9.53
CA LYS A 2 -47.77 -34.24 -9.61
C LYS A 2 -48.64 -33.26 -8.82
N ASN A 3 -48.02 -32.60 -7.82
CA ASN A 3 -48.70 -31.63 -6.95
C ASN A 3 -49.23 -30.47 -7.79
N LYS A 4 -50.51 -30.45 -8.08
CA LYS A 4 -51.22 -29.50 -8.94
C LYS A 4 -51.20 -28.05 -8.41
N TYR A 5 -50.68 -27.83 -7.19
CA TYR A 5 -50.64 -26.54 -6.51
C TYR A 5 -49.20 -26.05 -6.21
N SER A 6 -48.18 -26.73 -6.73
CA SER A 6 -46.77 -26.33 -6.52
C SER A 6 -46.49 -24.94 -7.03
N TYR A 7 -47.09 -24.55 -8.17
CA TYR A 7 -46.92 -23.21 -8.74
C TYR A 7 -47.53 -22.09 -7.88
N VAL A 8 -48.60 -22.37 -7.14
CA VAL A 8 -49.26 -21.41 -6.23
C VAL A 8 -48.31 -21.06 -5.09
N TRP A 9 -47.66 -22.06 -4.51
CA TRP A 9 -46.66 -21.83 -3.46
C TRP A 9 -45.43 -21.08 -3.98
N VAL A 10 -44.93 -21.42 -5.17
CA VAL A 10 -43.80 -20.70 -5.78
C VAL A 10 -44.17 -19.23 -6.05
N SER A 11 -45.37 -18.99 -6.62
CA SER A 11 -45.85 -17.63 -6.89
C SER A 11 -46.03 -16.84 -5.59
N LEU A 12 -46.49 -17.44 -4.51
CA LEU A 12 -46.65 -16.79 -3.21
C LEU A 12 -45.30 -16.43 -2.60
N VAL A 13 -44.29 -17.30 -2.69
CA VAL A 13 -42.92 -17.03 -2.21
C VAL A 13 -42.30 -15.90 -2.99
N VAL A 14 -42.42 -15.87 -4.35
CA VAL A 14 -41.88 -14.77 -5.18
C VAL A 14 -42.58 -13.45 -4.87
N LEU A 15 -43.90 -13.48 -4.64
CA LEU A 15 -44.66 -12.27 -4.30
C LEU A 15 -44.28 -11.71 -2.94
N VAL A 16 -44.15 -12.56 -1.91
CA VAL A 16 -43.71 -12.15 -0.57
C VAL A 16 -42.29 -11.62 -0.61
N PHE A 17 -41.39 -12.27 -1.36
CA PHE A 17 -40.02 -11.80 -1.58
C PHE A 17 -40.01 -10.41 -2.25
N GLY A 18 -40.81 -10.22 -3.31
CA GLY A 18 -40.92 -8.94 -3.98
C GLY A 18 -41.42 -7.82 -3.08
N ILE A 19 -42.46 -8.08 -2.26
CA ILE A 19 -43.00 -7.10 -1.31
C ILE A 19 -41.97 -6.69 -0.25
N ILE A 20 -41.13 -7.61 0.20
CA ILE A 20 -40.12 -7.32 1.24
C ILE A 20 -38.87 -6.66 0.66
N PHE A 21 -38.38 -7.13 -0.48
CA PHE A 21 -37.07 -6.73 -0.99
C PHE A 21 -37.12 -5.53 -1.95
N ILE A 22 -38.16 -5.39 -2.76
CA ILE A 22 -38.26 -4.27 -3.70
C ILE A 22 -38.28 -2.90 -2.98
N PRO A 23 -39.06 -2.68 -1.90
CA PRO A 23 -38.98 -1.40 -1.17
C PRO A 23 -37.61 -1.13 -0.57
N ARG A 24 -36.96 -2.15 -0.01
CA ARG A 24 -35.60 -2.01 0.55
C ARG A 24 -34.55 -1.68 -0.52
N ILE A 25 -34.67 -2.25 -1.70
CA ILE A 25 -33.78 -1.93 -2.84
C ILE A 25 -34.04 -0.49 -3.30
N ILE A 26 -35.31 -0.07 -3.43
CA ILE A 26 -35.70 1.28 -3.82
C ILE A 26 -35.21 2.32 -2.78
N GLU A 27 -35.35 2.04 -1.50
CA GLU A 27 -34.82 2.90 -0.44
C GLU A 27 -33.30 3.02 -0.51
N ARG A 28 -32.60 1.91 -0.76
CA ARG A 28 -31.15 1.87 -0.94
C ARG A 28 -30.68 2.69 -2.16
N ILE A 29 -31.43 2.62 -3.26
CA ILE A 29 -31.17 3.42 -4.47
C ILE A 29 -31.48 4.91 -4.22
N LYS A 30 -32.59 5.22 -3.54
CA LYS A 30 -32.99 6.59 -3.24
C LYS A 30 -32.14 7.27 -2.16
N SER A 31 -31.60 6.49 -1.21
CA SER A 31 -30.72 7.01 -0.16
C SER A 31 -29.29 7.28 -0.65
N GLY A 32 -29.01 7.07 -1.95
CA GLY A 32 -27.65 7.23 -2.48
C GLY A 32 -26.65 6.21 -1.91
N SER A 33 -27.13 5.19 -1.18
CA SER A 33 -26.29 4.11 -0.63
C SER A 33 -25.95 3.02 -1.66
N VAL A 34 -26.01 3.35 -2.95
CA VAL A 34 -25.16 2.70 -3.92
C VAL A 34 -23.77 3.15 -3.53
N VAL A 35 -23.06 2.29 -2.83
CA VAL A 35 -21.65 2.48 -2.53
C VAL A 35 -20.99 2.81 -3.86
N GLU A 36 -20.75 4.10 -4.10
CA GLU A 36 -19.75 4.47 -5.09
C GLU A 36 -18.52 3.65 -4.75
N ASN A 37 -17.85 3.13 -5.75
CA ASN A 37 -16.75 2.17 -5.62
C ASN A 37 -15.49 2.82 -5.02
N THR A 38 -15.67 3.86 -4.21
CA THR A 38 -14.69 4.47 -3.32
C THR A 38 -14.47 3.51 -2.14
N ARG A 39 -13.89 2.35 -2.43
CA ARG A 39 -13.37 1.45 -1.38
C ARG A 39 -12.28 2.08 -0.53
N MET A 40 -12.00 3.35 -0.73
CA MET A 40 -11.06 4.17 0.04
C MET A 40 -11.67 5.55 0.32
N ASN A 41 -12.80 5.60 1.00
CA ASN A 41 -13.24 6.83 1.65
C ASN A 41 -12.31 7.07 2.83
N ILE A 42 -11.35 7.94 2.59
CA ILE A 42 -10.41 8.42 3.58
C ILE A 42 -11.23 9.23 4.58
N ALA A 43 -11.23 8.81 5.83
CA ALA A 43 -11.82 9.60 6.89
C ALA A 43 -11.09 10.95 6.94
N GLU A 44 -11.85 12.05 6.80
CA GLU A 44 -11.33 13.41 6.97
C GLU A 44 -10.46 13.48 8.23
N GLY A 45 -9.29 14.12 8.12
CA GLY A 45 -8.24 14.16 9.12
C GLY A 45 -8.75 14.63 10.49
N GLY A 46 -8.98 13.69 11.36
CA GLY A 46 -9.19 13.90 12.78
C GLY A 46 -7.97 13.43 13.57
N GLU A 47 -7.76 13.97 14.74
CA GLU A 47 -6.68 13.69 15.71
C GLU A 47 -6.62 12.22 16.21
N ARG A 48 -7.10 11.25 15.42
CA ARG A 48 -7.09 9.84 15.81
C ARG A 48 -5.69 9.26 15.64
N PRO A 49 -5.18 8.53 16.64
CA PRO A 49 -3.91 7.82 16.50
C PRO A 49 -4.01 6.77 15.38
N LEU A 50 -2.89 6.49 14.74
CA LEU A 50 -2.83 5.44 13.73
C LEU A 50 -3.00 4.07 14.38
N GLU A 51 -3.75 3.22 13.69
CA GLU A 51 -3.96 1.85 14.15
C GLU A 51 -2.78 0.95 13.78
N TYR A 52 -2.58 -0.09 14.58
CA TYR A 52 -1.69 -1.18 14.23
C TYR A 52 -2.38 -2.10 13.22
N ILE A 53 -1.72 -2.40 12.13
CA ILE A 53 -2.17 -3.46 11.25
C ILE A 53 -2.06 -4.78 11.99
N THR A 54 -3.14 -5.58 12.02
CA THR A 54 -3.19 -6.85 12.71
C THR A 54 -3.41 -8.01 11.75
N LEU A 55 -2.77 -9.13 12.04
CA LEU A 55 -3.01 -10.41 11.38
C LEU A 55 -3.20 -11.48 12.46
N ASN A 56 -4.28 -12.22 12.41
CA ASN A 56 -4.64 -13.23 13.42
C ASN A 56 -4.60 -12.66 14.86
N ASN A 57 -5.16 -11.46 15.06
CA ASN A 57 -5.19 -10.72 16.33
C ASN A 57 -3.80 -10.34 16.91
N LYS A 58 -2.75 -10.43 16.11
CA LYS A 58 -1.41 -9.97 16.49
C LYS A 58 -1.02 -8.74 15.68
N LYS A 59 -0.39 -7.76 16.32
CA LYS A 59 0.18 -6.59 15.65
C LYS A 59 1.23 -7.07 14.65
N ARG A 60 1.15 -6.56 13.44
CA ARG A 60 2.06 -6.91 12.36
C ARG A 60 3.36 -6.15 12.50
N ARG A 61 4.45 -6.87 12.66
CA ARG A 61 5.80 -6.34 12.69
C ARG A 61 6.51 -6.68 11.38
N VAL A 62 7.37 -5.79 10.91
CA VAL A 62 8.26 -6.04 9.78
C VAL A 62 9.12 -7.27 10.10
N PRO A 63 9.16 -8.29 9.23
CA PRO A 63 10.06 -9.43 9.40
C PRO A 63 11.52 -8.98 9.41
N GLU A 64 12.38 -9.79 10.00
CA GLU A 64 13.81 -9.53 9.95
C GLU A 64 14.30 -9.62 8.49
N PHE A 65 15.14 -8.69 8.10
CA PHE A 65 15.78 -8.65 6.80
C PHE A 65 17.23 -8.22 6.90
N SER A 66 18.01 -8.56 5.87
CA SER A 66 19.43 -8.21 5.75
C SER A 66 19.78 -8.15 4.28
N PHE A 67 19.95 -6.93 3.73
CA PHE A 67 20.17 -6.68 2.31
C PHE A 67 21.29 -5.64 2.12
N LEU A 68 21.92 -5.66 0.93
CA LEU A 68 22.88 -4.62 0.55
C LEU A 68 22.15 -3.40 0.00
N ASN A 69 22.61 -2.22 0.37
CA ASN A 69 22.10 -0.98 -0.22
C ASN A 69 22.94 -0.54 -1.44
N GLN A 70 22.58 0.61 -2.03
CA GLN A 70 23.26 1.23 -3.17
C GLN A 70 24.74 1.54 -2.93
N ASP A 71 25.18 1.64 -1.68
CA ASP A 71 26.57 1.87 -1.30
C ASP A 71 27.29 0.57 -0.87
N SER A 72 26.68 -0.58 -1.14
CA SER A 72 27.16 -1.92 -0.76
C SER A 72 27.31 -2.11 0.76
N LEU A 73 26.56 -1.35 1.55
CA LEU A 73 26.47 -1.52 3.00
C LEU A 73 25.37 -2.51 3.33
N LEU A 74 25.60 -3.34 4.33
CA LEU A 74 24.60 -4.28 4.82
C LEU A 74 23.61 -3.54 5.71
N ILE A 75 22.35 -3.51 5.32
CA ILE A 75 21.24 -2.85 6.01
C ILE A 75 20.28 -3.90 6.58
N THR A 76 19.86 -3.69 7.81
CA THR A 76 18.98 -4.56 8.57
C THR A 76 17.85 -3.79 9.23
N ASN A 77 16.96 -4.49 9.93
CA ASN A 77 15.92 -3.83 10.73
C ASN A 77 16.49 -2.90 11.81
N GLU A 78 17.73 -3.17 12.29
CA GLU A 78 18.37 -2.35 13.35
C GLU A 78 18.68 -0.93 12.85
N ASP A 79 18.97 -0.77 11.55
CA ASP A 79 19.27 0.53 10.92
C ASP A 79 18.02 1.44 10.88
N TYR A 80 16.83 0.83 10.95
CA TYR A 80 15.54 1.53 11.03
C TYR A 80 14.95 1.57 12.45
N ARG A 81 15.66 1.06 13.45
CA ARG A 81 15.18 1.13 14.83
C ARG A 81 15.11 2.58 15.31
N GLY A 82 13.96 2.97 15.85
CA GLY A 82 13.69 4.34 16.31
C GLY A 82 13.30 5.31 15.20
N LYS A 83 13.23 4.84 13.95
CA LYS A 83 12.79 5.64 12.80
C LYS A 83 11.37 5.25 12.38
N VAL A 84 10.60 6.24 11.96
CA VAL A 84 9.42 6.06 11.14
C VAL A 84 9.89 5.90 9.71
N TYR A 85 9.42 4.89 9.00
CA TYR A 85 9.88 4.71 7.62
C TYR A 85 8.80 4.20 6.68
N VAL A 86 8.96 4.54 5.41
CA VAL A 86 8.11 4.07 4.31
C VAL A 86 8.79 2.91 3.61
N VAL A 87 8.02 1.89 3.28
CA VAL A 87 8.50 0.71 2.53
C VAL A 87 7.83 0.64 1.18
N GLU A 88 8.63 0.39 0.14
CA GLU A 88 8.15 0.04 -1.19
C GLU A 88 8.87 -1.21 -1.74
N PHE A 89 8.25 -1.83 -2.75
CA PHE A 89 8.84 -2.83 -3.61
C PHE A 89 8.85 -2.28 -5.04
N PHE A 90 10.01 -2.33 -5.70
CA PHE A 90 10.22 -1.71 -7.01
C PHE A 90 11.21 -2.53 -7.85
N PHE A 91 11.52 -2.08 -9.06
CA PHE A 91 12.69 -2.51 -9.84
C PHE A 91 13.09 -1.40 -10.82
N THR A 92 14.40 -1.29 -11.08
CA THR A 92 14.96 -0.12 -11.81
C THR A 92 14.52 -0.06 -13.27
N THR A 93 14.20 -1.21 -13.88
CA THR A 93 13.76 -1.33 -15.27
C THR A 93 12.24 -1.29 -15.45
N CYS A 94 11.46 -0.98 -14.40
CA CYS A 94 10.00 -0.84 -14.49
C CYS A 94 9.62 0.33 -15.42
N PRO A 95 8.87 0.07 -16.51
CA PRO A 95 8.51 1.13 -17.45
C PRO A 95 7.19 1.85 -17.11
N THR A 96 6.48 1.42 -16.08
CA THR A 96 5.10 1.83 -15.81
C THR A 96 4.96 2.64 -14.52
N ILE A 97 4.77 1.97 -13.38
CA ILE A 97 4.40 2.61 -12.11
C ILE A 97 5.58 3.13 -11.29
N CYS A 98 6.74 2.45 -11.29
CA CYS A 98 7.87 2.84 -10.46
C CYS A 98 8.35 4.30 -10.69
N PRO A 99 8.37 4.85 -11.93
CA PRO A 99 8.74 6.24 -12.12
C PRO A 99 7.88 7.23 -11.33
N VAL A 100 6.57 6.99 -11.25
CA VAL A 100 5.63 7.82 -10.48
C VAL A 100 5.84 7.59 -8.98
N MET A 101 5.95 6.33 -8.56
CA MET A 101 6.19 5.98 -7.15
C MET A 101 7.45 6.64 -6.61
N ASN A 102 8.56 6.57 -7.36
CA ASN A 102 9.82 7.20 -6.95
C ASN A 102 9.74 8.74 -6.90
N GLN A 103 9.02 9.38 -7.84
CA GLN A 103 8.78 10.82 -7.76
C GLN A 103 8.03 11.20 -6.48
N ASN A 104 6.99 10.45 -6.13
CA ASN A 104 6.24 10.65 -4.90
C ASN A 104 7.12 10.45 -3.65
N LEU A 105 8.02 9.45 -3.65
CA LEU A 105 8.94 9.24 -2.54
C LEU A 105 10.03 10.33 -2.45
N VAL A 106 10.46 10.89 -3.58
CA VAL A 106 11.37 12.07 -3.58
C VAL A 106 10.68 13.29 -2.98
N GLU A 107 9.39 13.50 -3.24
CA GLU A 107 8.62 14.57 -2.59
C GLU A 107 8.52 14.34 -1.07
N ILE A 108 8.27 13.09 -0.65
CA ILE A 108 8.25 12.71 0.77
C ILE A 108 9.66 12.92 1.39
N GLN A 109 10.74 12.45 0.75
CA GLN A 109 12.11 12.69 1.19
C GLN A 109 12.35 14.19 1.44
N ASN A 110 11.98 15.03 0.49
CA ASN A 110 12.22 16.48 0.58
C ASN A 110 11.44 17.14 1.71
N GLU A 111 10.22 16.66 1.99
CA GLU A 111 9.38 17.17 3.08
C GLU A 111 9.90 16.76 4.45
N PHE A 112 10.48 15.57 4.57
CA PHE A 112 10.94 15.01 5.86
C PHE A 112 12.46 15.04 6.06
N ARG A 113 13.23 15.65 5.16
CA ARG A 113 14.70 15.71 5.20
C ARG A 113 15.32 16.27 6.49
N GLU A 114 14.58 17.08 7.25
CA GLU A 114 15.02 17.67 8.51
C GLU A 114 14.79 16.75 9.73
N PHE A 115 14.22 15.56 9.51
CA PHE A 115 13.89 14.61 10.57
C PHE A 115 14.89 13.44 10.57
N ASP A 116 15.82 13.42 11.49
CA ASP A 116 16.83 12.35 11.66
C ASP A 116 16.20 10.98 11.99
N ASN A 117 14.91 10.95 12.38
CA ASN A 117 14.16 9.76 12.72
C ASN A 117 13.13 9.36 11.66
N PHE A 118 13.33 9.79 10.42
CA PHE A 118 12.58 9.34 9.25
C PHE A 118 13.50 8.56 8.30
N GLY A 119 12.93 7.64 7.50
CA GLY A 119 13.67 6.90 6.49
C GLY A 119 12.77 6.27 5.44
N ILE A 120 13.38 5.71 4.39
CA ILE A 120 12.70 4.98 3.32
C ILE A 120 13.48 3.70 3.02
N ALA A 121 12.77 2.58 2.88
CA ALA A 121 13.31 1.28 2.51
C ALA A 121 12.68 0.80 1.21
N SER A 122 13.43 0.87 0.11
CA SER A 122 13.00 0.45 -1.23
C SER A 122 13.66 -0.88 -1.58
N PHE A 123 12.88 -1.97 -1.65
CA PHE A 123 13.38 -3.31 -1.94
C PHE A 123 13.19 -3.63 -3.43
N THR A 124 14.29 -3.91 -4.14
CA THR A 124 14.15 -4.34 -5.55
C THR A 124 13.65 -5.76 -5.64
N ILE A 125 12.67 -5.99 -6.51
CA ILE A 125 12.17 -7.33 -6.85
C ILE A 125 12.92 -7.97 -8.03
N ASN A 126 13.92 -7.28 -8.61
CA ASN A 126 14.79 -7.76 -9.69
C ASN A 126 16.28 -7.70 -9.30
N PRO A 127 16.69 -8.34 -8.19
CA PRO A 127 18.06 -8.21 -7.68
C PRO A 127 19.14 -8.81 -8.58
N GLU A 128 18.78 -9.64 -9.56
CA GLU A 128 19.75 -10.16 -10.56
C GLU A 128 20.27 -9.06 -11.48
N TYR A 129 19.43 -8.07 -11.79
CA TYR A 129 19.80 -6.90 -12.58
C TYR A 129 20.19 -5.72 -11.67
N ASP A 130 19.43 -5.46 -10.64
CA ASP A 130 19.54 -4.32 -9.74
C ASP A 130 20.66 -4.56 -8.70
N THR A 131 21.91 -4.56 -9.18
CA THR A 131 23.09 -4.60 -8.31
C THR A 131 23.25 -3.29 -7.54
N PRO A 132 24.06 -3.22 -6.45
CA PRO A 132 24.32 -1.97 -5.75
C PRO A 132 24.75 -0.82 -6.67
N MET A 133 25.57 -1.10 -7.69
CA MET A 133 26.00 -0.10 -8.67
C MET A 133 24.83 0.44 -9.51
N VAL A 134 23.93 -0.44 -9.98
CA VAL A 134 22.74 -0.04 -10.73
C VAL A 134 21.80 0.76 -9.84
N LEU A 135 21.64 0.36 -8.58
CA LEU A 135 20.84 1.09 -7.60
C LEU A 135 21.42 2.48 -7.30
N LYS A 136 22.75 2.62 -7.28
CA LYS A 136 23.39 3.91 -7.09
C LYS A 136 23.13 4.86 -8.26
N GLU A 137 23.28 4.38 -9.49
CA GLU A 137 22.94 5.15 -10.71
C GLU A 137 21.45 5.55 -10.72
N TYR A 138 20.59 4.64 -10.25
CA TYR A 138 19.17 4.92 -10.12
C TYR A 138 18.89 5.98 -9.07
N ALA A 139 19.54 5.94 -7.90
CA ALA A 139 19.44 6.94 -6.86
C ALA A 139 19.85 8.33 -7.38
N GLU A 140 20.98 8.42 -8.09
CA GLU A 140 21.45 9.67 -8.71
C GLU A 140 20.44 10.21 -9.73
N LYS A 141 19.90 9.34 -10.58
CA LYS A 141 18.89 9.69 -11.60
C LYS A 141 17.63 10.31 -11.02
N TYR A 142 17.16 9.80 -9.89
CA TYR A 142 15.92 10.27 -9.26
C TYR A 142 16.14 11.34 -8.18
N GLY A 143 17.38 11.67 -7.84
CA GLY A 143 17.68 12.66 -6.79
C GLY A 143 17.42 12.11 -5.38
N ILE A 144 17.68 10.82 -5.18
CA ILE A 144 17.65 10.17 -3.87
C ILE A 144 18.96 10.53 -3.16
N THR A 145 18.89 11.40 -2.17
CA THR A 145 20.05 11.99 -1.49
C THR A 145 20.03 11.79 0.02
N ASP A 146 18.93 11.33 0.58
CA ASP A 146 18.82 11.06 2.01
C ASP A 146 19.59 9.79 2.38
N MET A 147 20.43 9.88 3.42
CA MET A 147 21.24 8.75 3.89
C MET A 147 20.37 7.62 4.51
N ASP A 148 19.17 7.95 4.95
CA ASP A 148 18.20 7.01 5.50
C ASP A 148 17.21 6.46 4.47
N TRP A 149 17.43 6.80 3.19
CA TRP A 149 16.77 6.13 2.07
C TRP A 149 17.69 5.09 1.45
N ASN A 150 17.42 3.83 1.75
CA ASN A 150 18.19 2.71 1.23
C ASN A 150 17.42 1.99 0.11
N LEU A 151 18.05 1.90 -1.06
CA LEU A 151 17.64 1.01 -2.16
C LEU A 151 18.29 -0.34 -1.93
N LEU A 152 17.49 -1.37 -1.65
CA LEU A 152 17.94 -2.63 -1.07
C LEU A 152 17.87 -3.77 -2.08
N THR A 153 18.95 -4.52 -2.21
CA THR A 153 19.10 -5.68 -3.11
C THR A 153 19.65 -6.87 -2.36
N GLY A 154 19.33 -8.09 -2.83
CA GLY A 154 19.77 -9.31 -2.21
C GLY A 154 19.31 -10.56 -2.97
N ARG A 155 19.02 -11.65 -2.28
CA ARG A 155 18.52 -12.84 -2.94
C ARG A 155 17.06 -12.68 -3.36
N GLN A 156 16.74 -13.00 -4.61
CA GLN A 156 15.40 -12.90 -5.20
C GLN A 156 14.32 -13.55 -4.32
N GLU A 157 14.58 -14.77 -3.88
CA GLU A 157 13.64 -15.52 -3.04
C GLU A 157 13.33 -14.81 -1.72
N GLU A 158 14.36 -14.21 -1.09
CA GLU A 158 14.21 -13.49 0.19
C GLU A 158 13.40 -12.21 0.01
N VAL A 159 13.65 -11.46 -1.07
CA VAL A 159 12.88 -10.24 -1.38
C VAL A 159 11.42 -10.58 -1.70
N MET A 160 11.19 -11.60 -2.54
CA MET A 160 9.82 -12.04 -2.87
C MET A 160 9.07 -12.53 -1.64
N LYS A 161 9.74 -13.26 -0.75
CA LYS A 161 9.16 -13.70 0.53
C LYS A 161 8.85 -12.51 1.44
N LEU A 162 9.76 -11.54 1.53
CA LEU A 162 9.54 -10.32 2.32
C LEU A 162 8.33 -9.54 1.80
N ALA A 163 8.19 -9.37 0.48
CA ALA A 163 7.04 -8.69 -0.14
C ALA A 163 5.73 -9.44 0.15
N ASN A 164 5.65 -10.70 -0.27
CA ASN A 164 4.39 -11.44 -0.30
C ASN A 164 3.96 -11.94 1.10
N GLU A 165 4.86 -12.49 1.90
CA GLU A 165 4.54 -13.03 3.22
C GLU A 165 4.76 -11.99 4.31
N GLY A 166 5.86 -11.23 4.21
CA GLY A 166 6.24 -10.20 5.17
C GLY A 166 5.29 -9.02 5.18
N PHE A 167 5.18 -8.35 4.07
CA PHE A 167 4.32 -7.17 3.92
C PHE A 167 2.93 -7.50 3.36
N ASN A 168 2.71 -8.66 2.75
CA ASN A 168 1.51 -8.99 1.98
C ASN A 168 1.26 -7.94 0.86
N ILE A 169 2.34 -7.46 0.28
CA ILE A 169 2.36 -6.63 -0.93
C ILE A 169 2.72 -7.55 -2.08
N PHE A 170 1.83 -7.65 -3.06
CA PHE A 170 2.01 -8.57 -4.18
C PHE A 170 3.25 -8.21 -5.00
N ALA A 171 4.10 -9.21 -5.23
CA ALA A 171 5.23 -9.15 -6.15
C ALA A 171 5.42 -10.52 -6.81
N SER A 172 5.62 -10.56 -8.12
CA SER A 172 5.85 -11.80 -8.89
C SER A 172 6.76 -11.59 -10.10
N ILE A 173 7.41 -12.66 -10.51
CA ILE A 173 8.06 -12.75 -11.81
C ILE A 173 6.97 -13.02 -12.85
N SER A 174 6.85 -12.16 -13.84
CA SER A 174 5.80 -12.21 -14.85
C SER A 174 6.38 -11.84 -16.23
N PRO A 175 6.98 -12.80 -16.94
CA PRO A 175 7.70 -12.55 -18.21
C PRO A 175 6.84 -11.90 -19.29
N ASP A 176 5.53 -12.07 -19.20
CA ASP A 176 4.57 -11.57 -20.20
C ASP A 176 4.21 -10.09 -20.03
N VAL A 177 4.60 -9.45 -18.92
CA VAL A 177 4.37 -8.03 -18.69
C VAL A 177 5.62 -7.19 -18.99
N PRO A 178 5.46 -5.90 -19.33
CA PRO A 178 6.59 -5.01 -19.55
C PRO A 178 7.53 -4.95 -18.34
N GLY A 179 8.80 -5.26 -18.56
CA GLY A 179 9.82 -5.31 -17.49
C GLY A 179 9.98 -6.67 -16.83
N GLY A 180 9.11 -7.67 -17.10
CA GLY A 180 9.26 -9.06 -16.63
C GLY A 180 8.84 -9.30 -15.18
N PHE A 181 8.31 -8.29 -14.48
CA PHE A 181 7.88 -8.36 -13.09
C PHE A 181 6.58 -7.59 -12.89
N GLU A 182 5.80 -8.05 -11.93
CA GLU A 182 4.54 -7.42 -11.52
C GLU A 182 4.56 -7.17 -10.01
N HIS A 183 4.16 -5.98 -9.59
CA HIS A 183 4.01 -5.63 -8.17
C HIS A 183 2.88 -4.63 -7.97
N SER A 184 2.35 -4.63 -6.75
CA SER A 184 1.38 -3.62 -6.31
C SER A 184 2.09 -2.27 -6.15
N GLY A 185 1.48 -1.21 -6.64
CA GLY A 185 1.96 0.16 -6.48
C GLY A 185 1.65 0.75 -5.10
N LEU A 186 2.03 0.03 -4.02
CA LEU A 186 1.63 0.33 -2.66
C LEU A 186 2.85 0.64 -1.77
N PHE A 187 2.66 1.59 -0.85
CA PHE A 187 3.59 1.91 0.22
C PHE A 187 3.08 1.39 1.55
N ALA A 188 3.95 0.83 2.38
CA ALA A 188 3.67 0.52 3.76
C ALA A 188 4.30 1.56 4.68
N LEU A 189 3.61 1.95 5.75
CA LEU A 189 4.12 2.85 6.78
C LEU A 189 4.46 2.06 8.03
N VAL A 190 5.66 2.27 8.56
CA VAL A 190 6.21 1.54 9.71
C VAL A 190 6.61 2.53 10.80
N ASP A 191 6.26 2.20 12.06
CA ASP A 191 6.59 3.03 13.21
C ASP A 191 8.01 2.74 13.78
N LYS A 192 8.43 3.56 14.75
CA LYS A 192 9.74 3.49 15.43
C LYS A 192 10.06 2.13 16.07
N ASN A 193 9.05 1.28 16.28
CA ASN A 193 9.17 -0.04 16.88
C ASN A 193 9.11 -1.17 15.82
N GLY A 194 9.01 -0.82 14.54
CA GLY A 194 8.95 -1.76 13.43
C GLY A 194 7.56 -2.38 13.22
N TYR A 195 6.48 -1.74 13.68
CA TYR A 195 5.11 -2.17 13.43
C TYR A 195 4.47 -1.42 12.26
N LEU A 196 3.70 -2.14 11.45
CA LEU A 196 2.91 -1.54 10.37
C LEU A 196 1.75 -0.75 10.97
N ARG A 197 1.63 0.50 10.52
CA ARG A 197 0.62 1.45 10.98
C ARG A 197 -0.22 1.98 9.82
N SER A 198 -1.46 2.30 10.09
CA SER A 198 -2.36 2.87 9.09
C SER A 198 -3.48 3.65 9.75
N ARG A 199 -4.07 4.62 9.05
CA ARG A 199 -5.32 5.23 9.48
C ARG A 199 -6.51 4.34 9.19
N LYS A 200 -7.62 4.59 9.85
CA LYS A 200 -8.91 4.00 9.49
C LYS A 200 -9.59 4.80 8.39
N ASP A 201 -10.30 4.09 7.54
CA ASP A 201 -11.25 4.67 6.60
C ASP A 201 -12.52 5.19 7.31
N ALA A 202 -13.45 5.76 6.55
CA ALA A 202 -14.73 6.25 7.07
C ALA A 202 -15.59 5.16 7.73
N TYR A 203 -15.33 3.89 7.44
CA TYR A 203 -16.04 2.74 7.99
C TYR A 203 -15.35 2.12 9.21
N GLY A 204 -14.20 2.65 9.61
CA GLY A 204 -13.43 2.17 10.75
C GLY A 204 -12.46 1.03 10.44
N ASN A 205 -12.24 0.70 9.16
CA ASN A 205 -11.26 -0.31 8.75
C ASN A 205 -9.90 0.34 8.46
N PRO A 206 -8.77 -0.30 8.83
CA PRO A 206 -7.45 0.18 8.41
C PRO A 206 -7.35 0.18 6.88
N ILE A 207 -6.81 1.27 6.28
CA ILE A 207 -6.54 1.31 4.84
C ILE A 207 -5.37 0.39 4.44
N VAL A 208 -4.60 -0.07 5.38
CA VAL A 208 -3.47 -1.01 5.35
C VAL A 208 -2.25 -0.43 4.63
N TYR A 209 -2.36 -0.05 3.36
CA TYR A 209 -1.29 0.47 2.51
C TYR A 209 -1.74 1.73 1.79
N TYR A 210 -0.76 2.54 1.38
CA TYR A 210 -0.98 3.80 0.67
C TYR A 210 -0.65 3.61 -0.81
N ARG A 211 -1.50 4.10 -1.69
CA ARG A 211 -1.25 4.05 -3.13
C ARG A 211 -0.13 5.01 -3.51
N GLY A 212 0.91 4.46 -4.15
CA GLY A 212 2.07 5.21 -4.62
C GLY A 212 2.01 5.61 -6.10
N THR A 213 0.97 5.18 -6.84
CA THR A 213 0.90 5.29 -8.30
C THR A 213 0.21 6.56 -8.83
N ILE A 214 -0.30 7.40 -7.95
CA ILE A 214 -0.96 8.68 -8.28
C ILE A 214 -0.20 9.79 -7.59
N LYS A 215 0.14 10.85 -8.33
CA LYS A 215 0.82 12.01 -7.76
C LYS A 215 -0.13 12.87 -6.94
N GLU A 216 0.40 13.53 -5.91
CA GLU A 216 -0.35 14.44 -5.06
C GLU A 216 -1.01 15.57 -5.87
N ASP A 217 -0.28 16.17 -6.82
CA ASP A 217 -0.78 17.26 -7.68
C ASP A 217 -1.79 16.80 -8.73
N GLN A 218 -1.85 15.50 -9.03
CA GLN A 218 -2.83 14.92 -9.94
C GLN A 218 -4.21 14.76 -9.28
N GLY A 219 -4.28 14.54 -7.95
CA GLY A 219 -5.49 14.36 -7.17
C GLY A 219 -6.18 13.00 -7.39
N GLU A 220 -6.52 12.65 -8.63
CA GLU A 220 -7.15 11.36 -8.97
C GLU A 220 -6.65 10.82 -10.31
N ASN A 221 -6.81 9.52 -10.55
CA ASN A 221 -6.51 8.88 -11.82
C ASN A 221 -7.76 8.77 -12.72
N PHE A 222 -7.60 8.24 -13.93
CA PHE A 222 -8.70 8.07 -14.90
C PHE A 222 -9.78 7.07 -14.44
N GLU A 223 -9.51 6.26 -13.42
CA GLU A 223 -10.45 5.30 -12.84
C GLU A 223 -11.21 5.89 -11.65
N GLY A 224 -10.97 7.18 -11.31
CA GLY A 224 -11.59 7.88 -10.19
C GLY A 224 -10.99 7.50 -8.84
N GLU A 225 -9.78 6.92 -8.83
CA GLU A 225 -9.09 6.61 -7.59
C GLU A 225 -8.31 7.83 -7.11
N GLN A 226 -8.47 8.16 -5.82
CA GLN A 226 -7.84 9.32 -5.20
C GLN A 226 -6.35 9.07 -4.90
N GLU A 227 -5.54 10.13 -4.96
CA GLU A 227 -4.18 10.10 -4.47
C GLU A 227 -4.14 9.84 -2.95
N GLN A 228 -3.02 9.32 -2.46
CA GLN A 228 -2.84 9.01 -1.05
C GLN A 228 -1.49 9.49 -0.49
N ILE A 229 -0.77 10.30 -1.26
CA ILE A 229 0.54 10.82 -0.86
C ILE A 229 0.38 11.89 0.22
N SER A 230 -0.60 12.80 0.05
CA SER A 230 -0.96 13.80 1.07
C SER A 230 -1.29 13.15 2.41
N ILE A 231 -2.05 12.06 2.36
CA ILE A 231 -2.46 11.29 3.54
C ILE A 231 -1.28 10.57 4.18
N LEU A 232 -0.42 9.95 3.38
CA LEU A 232 0.79 9.29 3.86
C LEU A 232 1.69 10.31 4.58
N LYS A 233 1.88 11.50 4.02
CA LYS A 233 2.66 12.60 4.63
C LYS A 233 2.07 13.02 6.00
N GLU A 234 0.73 13.17 6.09
CA GLU A 234 0.08 13.45 7.37
C GLU A 234 0.32 12.34 8.40
N ASP A 235 0.23 11.08 7.98
CA ASP A 235 0.39 9.93 8.87
C ASP A 235 1.84 9.73 9.31
N ILE A 236 2.81 10.03 8.44
CA ILE A 236 4.23 10.12 8.82
C ILE A 236 4.41 11.16 9.94
N LYS A 237 3.86 12.38 9.77
CA LYS A 237 3.95 13.46 10.79
C LYS A 237 3.39 13.01 12.14
N LYS A 238 2.25 12.31 12.15
CA LYS A 238 1.67 11.77 13.38
C LYS A 238 2.60 10.79 14.08
N LEU A 239 3.20 9.83 13.34
CA LEU A 239 4.12 8.85 13.92
C LEU A 239 5.43 9.46 14.40
N LEU A 240 5.91 10.52 13.74
CA LEU A 240 7.10 11.25 14.18
C LEU A 240 6.88 11.96 15.52
N GLN A 241 5.61 12.33 15.83
CA GLN A 241 5.22 12.98 17.08
C GLN A 241 4.86 12.00 18.20
N GLU A 242 4.58 10.71 17.91
CA GLU A 242 4.41 9.65 18.90
C GLU A 242 5.74 9.28 19.56
#